data_1f5a560236058b7eb6f59f12bbf28214
#
_entry.id   1f5a560236058b7eb6f59f12bbf28214
#
_cell.length_a   1.000
_cell.length_b   1.000
_cell.length_c   1.000
_cell.angle_alpha   90.00
_cell.angle_beta   90.00
_cell.angle_gamma   90.00
#
_symmetry.space_group_name_H-M   'P 1'
#
loop_
_entity.id
_entity.type
_entity.pdbx_description
1 polymer ?
#
loop_
_entity_poly.entity_id
_entity_poly.type
_entity_poly.pdbx_seq_one_letter_code
_entity_poly.pdbx_strand_id
1 'polypeptide(L)'
;MQGTSRRLYLESKCLHGSDAHEQTTVAKPDGHRYSWIKGALEFDALRQAYIDPAGRAYVGPHPPFRATPARVVAEVELTGADWAQTPKLTLNPGLVAIIGARGSGKTALADAIAAGCDATDGRLSNASFIVRAREHLDGVGVRLSWETGDPSVRPLLDDSFDPSLYPRARYLSQKFVEELCSADGLKDELLSEIERVIFEAHSTLERDGATDFGELLELRTIVLRDNRDRDEEAIETLSDQIGLEREKQSQI
;
A
#
# COMPACT_ATOMS: atom_id res chain seq x y z
N MET A 1 14.69 9.75 -35.86
CA MET A 1 13.77 8.62 -35.65
C MET A 1 14.41 7.44 -34.88
N GLN A 2 15.40 7.66 -34.01
CA GLN A 2 16.05 6.60 -33.20
C GLN A 2 15.66 6.63 -31.70
N GLY A 3 14.84 7.58 -31.26
CA GLY A 3 14.49 7.73 -29.83
C GLY A 3 13.31 6.87 -29.34
N THR A 4 12.40 6.50 -30.23
CA THR A 4 11.14 5.85 -29.81
C THR A 4 11.30 4.33 -29.59
N SER A 5 12.23 3.71 -30.32
CA SER A 5 12.47 2.26 -30.22
C SER A 5 13.15 1.85 -28.90
N ARG A 6 14.01 2.74 -28.36
CA ARG A 6 14.75 2.44 -27.11
C ARG A 6 13.90 2.57 -25.85
N ARG A 7 12.84 3.41 -25.87
CA ARG A 7 11.89 3.54 -24.77
C ARG A 7 10.97 2.33 -24.65
N LEU A 8 10.50 1.80 -25.75
CA LEU A 8 9.67 0.59 -25.77
C LEU A 8 10.40 -0.66 -25.26
N TYR A 9 11.72 -0.76 -25.50
CA TYR A 9 12.54 -1.88 -25.00
C TYR A 9 12.84 -1.78 -23.50
N LEU A 10 12.81 -0.59 -22.91
CA LEU A 10 13.06 -0.39 -21.46
C LEU A 10 11.81 -0.68 -20.61
N GLU A 11 10.62 -0.65 -21.19
CA GLU A 11 9.36 -0.94 -20.50
C GLU A 11 8.92 -2.41 -20.62
N SER A 12 9.49 -3.16 -21.60
CA SER A 12 9.20 -4.58 -21.75
C SER A 12 10.08 -5.41 -20.83
N LYS A 13 9.54 -5.91 -19.75
CA LYS A 13 10.25 -6.88 -18.90
C LYS A 13 10.30 -8.21 -19.64
N CYS A 14 11.50 -8.61 -20.05
CA CYS A 14 11.71 -9.94 -20.61
C CYS A 14 11.53 -11.00 -19.52
N LEU A 15 10.87 -12.09 -19.86
CA LEU A 15 10.85 -13.29 -19.03
C LEU A 15 12.11 -14.10 -19.29
N HIS A 16 12.76 -14.55 -18.23
CA HIS A 16 13.92 -15.42 -18.31
C HIS A 16 13.49 -16.90 -18.23
N GLY A 17 14.00 -17.71 -19.13
CA GLY A 17 13.90 -19.15 -19.06
C GLY A 17 15.20 -19.77 -18.52
N SER A 18 15.24 -21.10 -18.39
CA SER A 18 16.44 -21.83 -17.99
C SER A 18 17.44 -22.05 -19.12
N ASP A 19 17.02 -21.85 -20.40
CA ASP A 19 17.80 -22.20 -21.58
C ASP A 19 18.41 -23.63 -21.51
N ALA A 20 17.61 -24.55 -20.99
CA ALA A 20 18.07 -25.88 -20.63
C ALA A 20 18.23 -26.78 -21.87
N HIS A 21 19.41 -27.28 -22.09
CA HIS A 21 19.71 -28.33 -23.10
C HIS A 21 19.74 -29.73 -22.49
N GLU A 22 19.73 -29.85 -21.17
CA GLU A 22 19.72 -31.09 -20.41
C GLU A 22 18.62 -31.10 -19.35
N GLN A 23 18.12 -32.29 -19.02
CA GLN A 23 17.07 -32.47 -18.04
C GLN A 23 17.46 -31.94 -16.63
N THR A 24 18.74 -31.97 -16.29
CA THR A 24 19.28 -31.51 -15.01
C THR A 24 19.29 -29.99 -14.84
N THR A 25 19.22 -29.24 -15.96
CA THR A 25 19.25 -27.77 -15.99
C THR A 25 17.86 -27.15 -16.19
N VAL A 26 16.83 -27.99 -16.44
CA VAL A 26 15.44 -27.50 -16.52
C VAL A 26 15.04 -26.76 -15.25
N ALA A 27 14.39 -25.61 -15.41
CA ALA A 27 13.97 -24.69 -14.34
C ALA A 27 15.11 -24.12 -13.46
N LYS A 28 16.36 -24.18 -13.93
CA LYS A 28 17.52 -23.61 -13.26
C LYS A 28 18.14 -22.51 -14.14
N PRO A 29 17.58 -21.29 -14.14
CA PRO A 29 18.13 -20.23 -14.96
C PRO A 29 19.49 -19.76 -14.43
N ASP A 30 20.37 -19.36 -15.34
CA ASP A 30 21.68 -18.83 -15.02
C ASP A 30 21.60 -17.60 -14.08
N GLY A 31 22.46 -17.59 -13.04
CA GLY A 31 22.50 -16.53 -12.04
C GLY A 31 21.23 -16.46 -11.19
N HIS A 32 20.47 -17.55 -11.08
CA HIS A 32 19.21 -17.62 -10.32
C HIS A 32 18.19 -16.54 -10.73
N ARG A 33 18.15 -16.16 -12.00
CA ARG A 33 17.25 -15.12 -12.55
C ARG A 33 15.90 -15.72 -12.89
N TYR A 34 15.12 -16.08 -11.87
CA TYR A 34 13.77 -16.58 -12.04
C TYR A 34 12.83 -15.46 -12.47
N SER A 35 11.87 -15.77 -13.32
CA SER A 35 10.77 -14.87 -13.67
C SER A 35 9.59 -15.10 -12.72
N TRP A 36 9.26 -14.09 -11.94
CA TRP A 36 8.15 -14.09 -11.01
C TRP A 36 6.98 -13.33 -11.60
N ILE A 37 5.82 -13.95 -11.62
CA ILE A 37 4.58 -13.34 -12.15
C ILE A 37 3.55 -13.30 -11.04
N LYS A 38 2.96 -12.12 -10.83
CA LYS A 38 1.90 -11.91 -9.87
C LYS A 38 0.54 -12.26 -10.49
N GLY A 39 -0.08 -13.34 -10.03
CA GLY A 39 -1.39 -13.79 -10.49
C GLY A 39 -1.66 -15.25 -10.13
N ALA A 40 -2.84 -15.73 -10.47
CA ALA A 40 -3.18 -17.14 -10.38
C ALA A 40 -2.39 -17.97 -11.42
N LEU A 41 -2.34 -19.29 -11.23
CA LEU A 41 -1.70 -20.22 -12.19
C LEU A 41 -2.59 -20.43 -13.43
N GLU A 42 -2.82 -19.33 -14.15
CA GLU A 42 -3.67 -19.28 -15.34
C GLU A 42 -2.98 -18.49 -16.44
N PHE A 43 -3.31 -18.77 -17.70
CA PHE A 43 -2.75 -18.07 -18.84
C PHE A 43 -3.05 -16.57 -18.83
N ASP A 44 -4.19 -16.17 -18.26
CA ASP A 44 -4.56 -14.76 -18.17
C ASP A 44 -3.61 -13.95 -17.28
N ALA A 45 -3.07 -14.54 -16.21
CA ALA A 45 -2.06 -13.89 -15.37
C ALA A 45 -0.78 -13.57 -16.17
N LEU A 46 -0.35 -14.49 -17.03
CA LEU A 46 0.78 -14.28 -17.93
C LEU A 46 0.48 -13.18 -18.95
N ARG A 47 -0.72 -13.20 -19.54
CA ARG A 47 -1.20 -12.17 -20.48
C ARG A 47 -1.22 -10.79 -19.83
N GLN A 48 -1.74 -10.67 -18.61
CA GLN A 48 -1.77 -9.42 -17.87
C GLN A 48 -0.35 -8.94 -17.50
N ALA A 49 0.55 -9.83 -17.14
CA ALA A 49 1.94 -9.49 -16.88
C ALA A 49 2.68 -9.00 -18.14
N TYR A 50 2.27 -9.45 -19.32
CA TYR A 50 2.80 -8.96 -20.60
C TYR A 50 2.25 -7.57 -20.96
N ILE A 51 0.94 -7.32 -20.73
CA ILE A 51 0.28 -6.04 -21.02
C ILE A 51 0.76 -4.94 -20.06
N ASP A 52 0.84 -5.26 -18.77
CA ASP A 52 1.25 -4.34 -17.69
C ASP A 52 2.33 -5.01 -16.82
N PRO A 53 3.59 -5.03 -17.27
CA PRO A 53 4.67 -5.68 -16.53
C PRO A 53 5.04 -4.97 -15.23
N ALA A 54 4.74 -3.68 -15.10
CA ALA A 54 5.05 -2.91 -13.89
C ALA A 54 4.25 -3.45 -12.70
N GLY A 55 4.95 -3.98 -11.69
CA GLY A 55 4.32 -4.56 -10.52
C GLY A 55 3.71 -5.97 -10.70
N ARG A 56 3.73 -6.53 -11.94
CA ARG A 56 3.23 -7.88 -12.22
C ARG A 56 4.31 -8.87 -12.62
N ALA A 57 5.43 -8.41 -13.17
CA ALA A 57 6.57 -9.24 -13.55
C ALA A 57 7.85 -8.77 -12.87
N TYR A 58 8.61 -9.70 -12.35
CA TYR A 58 9.90 -9.44 -11.70
C TYR A 58 10.89 -10.54 -12.05
N VAL A 59 12.16 -10.18 -12.24
CA VAL A 59 13.25 -11.13 -12.48
C VAL A 59 14.25 -11.04 -11.33
N GLY A 60 14.49 -12.15 -10.67
CA GLY A 60 15.42 -12.22 -9.55
C GLY A 60 15.49 -13.59 -8.89
N PRO A 61 16.40 -13.77 -7.92
CA PRO A 61 16.60 -15.05 -7.26
C PRO A 61 15.44 -15.45 -6.33
N HIS A 62 14.73 -14.46 -5.84
CA HIS A 62 13.59 -14.63 -4.92
C HIS A 62 12.40 -13.80 -5.42
N PRO A 63 11.16 -14.13 -5.03
CA PRO A 63 10.01 -13.27 -5.31
C PRO A 63 10.25 -11.88 -4.72
N PRO A 64 9.69 -10.81 -5.35
CA PRO A 64 9.81 -9.48 -4.82
C PRO A 64 9.25 -9.40 -3.39
N PHE A 65 9.74 -8.43 -2.65
CA PHE A 65 9.40 -8.20 -1.25
C PHE A 65 7.88 -8.30 -1.02
N ARG A 66 7.52 -9.09 -0.03
CA ARG A 66 6.16 -9.17 0.52
C ARG A 66 6.08 -8.33 1.78
N ALA A 67 4.87 -7.89 2.13
CA ALA A 67 4.62 -7.29 3.44
C ALA A 67 5.14 -8.23 4.55
N THR A 68 5.57 -7.63 5.67
CA THR A 68 6.06 -8.39 6.82
C THR A 68 4.99 -9.42 7.25
N PRO A 69 5.29 -10.71 7.33
CA PRO A 69 4.31 -11.76 7.64
C PRO A 69 3.47 -11.48 8.89
N ALA A 70 4.05 -10.81 9.89
CA ALA A 70 3.36 -10.39 11.11
C ALA A 70 2.27 -9.32 10.89
N ARG A 71 2.24 -8.70 9.69
CA ARG A 71 1.23 -7.69 9.31
C ARG A 71 0.27 -8.19 8.24
N VAL A 72 0.36 -9.46 7.86
CA VAL A 72 -0.50 -10.06 6.83
C VAL A 72 -1.52 -10.96 7.51
N VAL A 73 -2.79 -10.64 7.34
CA VAL A 73 -3.89 -11.53 7.72
C VAL A 73 -4.05 -12.58 6.64
N ALA A 74 -3.71 -13.83 6.93
CA ALA A 74 -3.82 -14.95 6.00
C ALA A 74 -5.24 -15.53 5.96
N GLU A 75 -5.95 -15.48 7.10
CA GLU A 75 -7.27 -16.07 7.22
C GLU A 75 -8.12 -15.30 8.23
N VAL A 76 -9.42 -15.21 7.95
CA VAL A 76 -10.43 -14.69 8.87
C VAL A 76 -11.50 -15.75 9.08
N GLU A 77 -11.90 -15.95 10.32
CA GLU A 77 -12.96 -16.86 10.73
C GLU A 77 -13.91 -16.15 11.70
N LEU A 78 -15.21 -16.19 11.42
CA LEU A 78 -16.25 -15.75 12.33
C LEU A 78 -16.68 -16.94 13.20
N THR A 79 -16.59 -16.79 14.50
CA THR A 79 -16.96 -17.83 15.47
C THR A 79 -18.29 -17.47 16.14
N GLY A 80 -19.15 -18.47 16.40
CA GLY A 80 -20.47 -18.23 16.99
C GLY A 80 -21.46 -17.50 16.07
N ALA A 81 -21.18 -17.41 14.77
CA ALA A 81 -21.99 -16.69 13.79
C ALA A 81 -22.79 -17.66 12.91
N ASP A 82 -23.86 -18.27 13.44
CA ASP A 82 -24.68 -19.24 12.72
C ASP A 82 -25.35 -18.68 11.45
N TRP A 83 -25.47 -17.38 11.37
CA TRP A 83 -25.96 -16.64 10.19
C TRP A 83 -24.92 -16.49 9.06
N ALA A 84 -23.65 -16.75 9.33
CA ALA A 84 -22.59 -16.63 8.34
C ALA A 84 -22.51 -17.90 7.48
N GLN A 85 -22.87 -17.78 6.20
CA GLN A 85 -22.81 -18.93 5.25
C GLN A 85 -21.38 -19.37 4.96
N THR A 86 -20.42 -18.45 5.01
CA THR A 86 -19.00 -18.71 4.81
C THR A 86 -18.24 -18.14 6.00
N PRO A 87 -18.19 -18.85 7.13
CA PRO A 87 -17.60 -18.32 8.35
C PRO A 87 -16.07 -18.18 8.27
N LYS A 88 -15.43 -18.89 7.32
CA LYS A 88 -13.98 -18.95 7.18
C LYS A 88 -13.53 -18.57 5.77
N LEU A 89 -12.60 -17.62 5.66
CA LEU A 89 -12.09 -17.08 4.40
C LEU A 89 -10.56 -16.99 4.46
N THR A 90 -9.90 -17.49 3.41
CA THR A 90 -8.47 -17.25 3.18
C THR A 90 -8.29 -15.96 2.40
N LEU A 91 -7.39 -15.10 2.86
CA LEU A 91 -7.12 -13.81 2.26
C LEU A 91 -5.82 -13.82 1.45
N ASN A 92 -5.79 -13.02 0.38
CA ASN A 92 -4.56 -12.76 -0.35
C ASN A 92 -3.64 -11.86 0.50
N PRO A 93 -2.32 -12.11 0.56
CA PRO A 93 -1.38 -11.29 1.32
C PRO A 93 -1.20 -9.85 0.79
N GLY A 94 -1.70 -9.57 -0.41
CA GLY A 94 -1.71 -8.22 -0.98
C GLY A 94 -3.06 -7.53 -0.84
N LEU A 95 -3.49 -6.85 -1.90
CA LEU A 95 -4.80 -6.20 -1.94
C LEU A 95 -5.93 -7.23 -1.96
N VAL A 96 -6.90 -7.06 -1.07
CA VAL A 96 -8.16 -7.84 -1.04
C VAL A 96 -9.32 -6.90 -1.32
N ALA A 97 -10.14 -7.20 -2.32
CA ALA A 97 -11.36 -6.48 -2.64
C ALA A 97 -12.59 -7.28 -2.19
N ILE A 98 -13.42 -6.68 -1.33
CA ILE A 98 -14.69 -7.26 -0.91
C ILE A 98 -15.81 -6.68 -1.77
N ILE A 99 -16.36 -7.50 -2.67
CA ILE A 99 -17.41 -7.09 -3.61
C ILE A 99 -18.73 -7.83 -3.34
N GLY A 100 -19.85 -7.23 -3.68
CA GLY A 100 -21.16 -7.84 -3.51
C GLY A 100 -22.29 -6.81 -3.55
N ALA A 101 -23.53 -7.27 -3.63
CA ALA A 101 -24.72 -6.44 -3.61
C ALA A 101 -24.88 -5.69 -2.26
N ARG A 102 -25.76 -4.70 -2.23
CA ARG A 102 -26.14 -4.02 -0.97
C ARG A 102 -26.75 -5.04 -0.01
N GLY A 103 -26.31 -5.03 1.25
CA GLY A 103 -26.78 -5.97 2.28
C GLY A 103 -26.05 -7.32 2.29
N SER A 104 -25.04 -7.56 1.43
CA SER A 104 -24.30 -8.83 1.37
C SER A 104 -23.25 -9.03 2.48
N GLY A 105 -23.19 -8.18 3.48
CA GLY A 105 -22.27 -8.33 4.61
C GLY A 105 -20.85 -7.73 4.41
N LYS A 106 -20.60 -6.97 3.33
CA LYS A 106 -19.26 -6.37 3.08
C LYS A 106 -18.72 -5.58 4.26
N THR A 107 -19.54 -4.67 4.79
CA THR A 107 -19.19 -3.86 5.97
C THR A 107 -19.04 -4.71 7.21
N ALA A 108 -19.89 -5.75 7.36
CA ALA A 108 -19.79 -6.67 8.49
C ALA A 108 -18.43 -7.41 8.53
N LEU A 109 -17.97 -7.88 7.37
CA LEU A 109 -16.67 -8.54 7.26
C LEU A 109 -15.52 -7.55 7.53
N ALA A 110 -15.59 -6.33 6.98
CA ALA A 110 -14.58 -5.31 7.21
C ALA A 110 -14.50 -4.91 8.70
N ASP A 111 -15.65 -4.69 9.35
CA ASP A 111 -15.73 -4.36 10.77
C ASP A 111 -15.21 -5.51 11.65
N ALA A 112 -15.54 -6.78 11.29
CA ALA A 112 -15.03 -7.93 12.02
C ALA A 112 -13.50 -8.07 11.91
N ILE A 113 -12.94 -7.86 10.72
CA ILE A 113 -11.48 -7.85 10.53
C ILE A 113 -10.85 -6.72 11.35
N ALA A 114 -11.43 -5.53 11.35
CA ALA A 114 -10.95 -4.39 12.14
C ALA A 114 -10.95 -4.70 13.64
N ALA A 115 -12.03 -5.30 14.16
CA ALA A 115 -12.10 -5.75 15.55
C ALA A 115 -11.03 -6.79 15.89
N GLY A 116 -10.81 -7.78 15.00
CA GLY A 116 -9.75 -8.79 15.16
C GLY A 116 -8.32 -8.23 15.11
N CYS A 117 -8.15 -7.05 14.54
CA CYS A 117 -6.88 -6.31 14.47
C CYS A 117 -6.69 -5.30 15.63
N ASP A 118 -7.61 -5.23 16.59
CA ASP A 118 -7.66 -4.19 17.63
C ASP A 118 -7.72 -2.75 17.05
N ALA A 119 -8.30 -2.60 15.86
CA ALA A 119 -8.29 -1.36 15.09
C ALA A 119 -9.59 -0.52 15.22
N THR A 120 -10.50 -0.91 16.09
CA THR A 120 -11.80 -0.25 16.26
C THR A 120 -11.81 0.86 17.29
N ASP A 121 -10.70 1.19 17.94
CA ASP A 121 -10.41 2.25 18.91
C ASP A 121 -11.56 2.69 19.87
N GLY A 122 -12.56 1.84 20.08
CA GLY A 122 -13.73 2.09 20.92
C GLY A 122 -14.71 3.15 20.37
N ARG A 123 -14.47 3.71 19.17
CA ARG A 123 -15.28 4.78 18.55
C ARG A 123 -16.00 4.33 17.30
N LEU A 124 -16.59 3.15 17.33
CA LEU A 124 -17.40 2.69 16.20
C LEU A 124 -18.57 3.65 15.97
N SER A 125 -18.70 4.13 14.74
CA SER A 125 -19.84 4.98 14.36
C SER A 125 -21.15 4.20 14.36
N ASN A 126 -22.28 4.89 14.48
CA ASN A 126 -23.61 4.26 14.32
C ASN A 126 -23.82 3.60 12.96
N ALA A 127 -22.95 3.86 11.98
CA ALA A 127 -22.93 3.21 10.68
C ALA A 127 -22.26 1.81 10.71
N SER A 128 -21.45 1.51 11.73
CA SER A 128 -20.78 0.22 11.89
C SER A 128 -21.80 -0.93 12.01
N PHE A 129 -21.47 -2.05 11.39
CA PHE A 129 -22.24 -3.28 11.54
C PHE A 129 -22.28 -3.73 13.01
N ILE A 130 -21.15 -3.67 13.71
CA ILE A 130 -21.05 -4.09 15.13
C ILE A 130 -22.04 -3.32 15.99
N VAL A 131 -22.18 -2.01 15.79
CA VAL A 131 -23.12 -1.18 16.53
C VAL A 131 -24.57 -1.51 16.15
N ARG A 132 -24.87 -1.61 14.86
CA ARG A 132 -26.24 -1.84 14.37
C ARG A 132 -26.79 -3.23 14.66
N ALA A 133 -25.93 -4.21 14.69
CA ALA A 133 -26.30 -5.62 14.89
C ALA A 133 -26.04 -6.10 16.33
N ARG A 134 -25.76 -5.20 17.26
CA ARG A 134 -25.34 -5.52 18.65
C ARG A 134 -26.18 -6.61 19.30
N GLU A 135 -27.49 -6.56 19.13
CA GLU A 135 -28.43 -7.54 19.71
C GLU A 135 -28.26 -8.98 19.15
N HIS A 136 -27.60 -9.13 18.01
CA HIS A 136 -27.39 -10.40 17.32
C HIS A 136 -25.93 -10.88 17.37
N LEU A 137 -25.06 -10.19 18.09
CA LEU A 137 -23.62 -10.47 18.14
C LEU A 137 -23.18 -11.06 19.48
N ASP A 138 -24.11 -11.40 20.36
CA ASP A 138 -23.76 -12.07 21.61
C ASP A 138 -23.12 -13.44 21.34
N GLY A 139 -21.94 -13.65 21.94
CA GLY A 139 -21.14 -14.86 21.70
C GLY A 139 -20.46 -14.95 20.34
N VAL A 140 -20.62 -13.93 19.46
CA VAL A 140 -19.94 -13.88 18.17
C VAL A 140 -18.55 -13.29 18.33
N GLY A 141 -17.55 -13.96 17.75
CA GLY A 141 -16.17 -13.52 17.73
C GLY A 141 -15.55 -13.58 16.34
N VAL A 142 -14.38 -13.03 16.23
CA VAL A 142 -13.52 -13.13 15.06
C VAL A 142 -12.17 -13.72 15.46
N ARG A 143 -11.70 -14.66 14.65
CA ARG A 143 -10.35 -15.23 14.70
C ARG A 143 -9.62 -14.79 13.45
N LEU A 144 -8.50 -14.13 13.61
CA LEU A 144 -7.58 -13.83 12.52
C LEU A 144 -6.34 -14.72 12.65
N SER A 145 -5.96 -15.40 11.58
CA SER A 145 -4.69 -16.09 11.49
C SER A 145 -3.72 -15.23 10.68
N TRP A 146 -2.59 -14.90 11.27
CA TRP A 146 -1.55 -14.12 10.60
C TRP A 146 -0.63 -15.04 9.80
N GLU A 147 0.08 -14.52 8.80
CA GLU A 147 1.00 -15.33 7.98
C GLU A 147 2.15 -15.93 8.81
N THR A 148 2.43 -15.38 10.00
CA THR A 148 3.32 -15.98 11.01
C THR A 148 2.76 -17.25 11.66
N GLY A 149 1.47 -17.53 11.50
CA GLY A 149 0.77 -18.63 12.15
C GLY A 149 0.14 -18.29 13.51
N ASP A 150 0.44 -17.12 14.08
CA ASP A 150 -0.16 -16.69 15.35
C ASP A 150 -1.62 -16.25 15.15
N PRO A 151 -2.59 -16.78 15.90
CA PRO A 151 -3.96 -16.32 15.84
C PRO A 151 -4.18 -15.13 16.77
N SER A 152 -5.04 -14.20 16.37
CA SER A 152 -5.72 -13.29 17.29
C SER A 152 -7.21 -13.61 17.35
N VAL A 153 -7.78 -13.66 18.55
CA VAL A 153 -9.20 -13.98 18.75
C VAL A 153 -9.81 -12.86 19.57
N ARG A 154 -10.88 -12.25 19.04
CA ARG A 154 -11.59 -11.16 19.69
C ARG A 154 -13.11 -11.40 19.64
N PRO A 155 -13.86 -11.18 20.74
CA PRO A 155 -15.30 -11.03 20.66
C PRO A 155 -15.65 -9.76 19.87
N LEU A 156 -16.73 -9.79 19.09
CA LEU A 156 -17.18 -8.61 18.36
C LEU A 156 -17.81 -7.56 19.28
N LEU A 157 -18.38 -7.99 20.40
CA LEU A 157 -18.88 -7.13 21.46
C LEU A 157 -17.85 -7.05 22.59
N ASP A 158 -16.75 -6.38 22.33
CA ASP A 158 -15.77 -6.06 23.37
C ASP A 158 -15.85 -4.57 23.68
N ASP A 159 -16.38 -4.25 24.86
CA ASP A 159 -16.41 -2.87 25.36
C ASP A 159 -15.13 -2.53 26.15
N SER A 160 -14.19 -3.48 26.29
CA SER A 160 -12.92 -3.29 26.97
C SER A 160 -11.86 -2.74 25.99
N PHE A 161 -11.83 -1.43 25.83
CA PHE A 161 -10.71 -0.78 25.17
C PHE A 161 -9.48 -0.85 26.10
N ASP A 162 -8.47 -1.60 25.69
CA ASP A 162 -7.18 -1.60 26.34
C ASP A 162 -6.22 -0.65 25.60
N PRO A 163 -5.93 0.53 26.16
CA PRO A 163 -5.07 1.52 25.52
C PRO A 163 -3.61 1.05 25.39
N SER A 164 -3.24 -0.06 26.03
CA SER A 164 -1.91 -0.66 25.91
C SER A 164 -1.77 -1.56 24.66
N LEU A 165 -2.89 -1.98 24.06
CA LEU A 165 -2.89 -2.76 22.84
C LEU A 165 -2.63 -1.84 21.64
N TYR A 166 -1.54 -2.12 20.93
CA TYR A 166 -1.24 -1.40 19.69
C TYR A 166 -2.03 -2.03 18.53
N PRO A 167 -2.86 -1.25 17.80
CA PRO A 167 -3.64 -1.78 16.70
C PRO A 167 -2.72 -2.34 15.61
N ARG A 168 -2.99 -3.57 15.16
CA ARG A 168 -2.18 -4.24 14.12
C ARG A 168 -2.57 -3.83 12.70
N ALA A 169 -3.68 -3.13 12.55
CA ALA A 169 -4.18 -2.59 11.29
C ALA A 169 -4.79 -1.22 11.51
N ARG A 170 -5.05 -0.51 10.41
CA ARG A 170 -5.81 0.72 10.43
C ARG A 170 -7.17 0.51 9.81
N TYR A 171 -8.20 0.93 10.52
CA TYR A 171 -9.57 0.87 10.06
C TYR A 171 -10.08 2.26 9.68
N LEU A 172 -10.49 2.40 8.43
CA LEU A 172 -11.16 3.60 7.93
C LEU A 172 -12.62 3.24 7.65
N SER A 173 -13.53 3.72 8.48
CA SER A 173 -14.96 3.46 8.29
C SER A 173 -15.48 4.16 7.03
N GLN A 174 -16.54 3.60 6.42
CA GLN A 174 -17.18 4.22 5.26
C GLN A 174 -17.63 5.67 5.57
N LYS A 175 -18.16 5.91 6.77
CA LYS A 175 -18.57 7.25 7.19
C LYS A 175 -17.39 8.20 7.26
N PHE A 176 -16.27 7.78 7.80
CA PHE A 176 -15.05 8.58 7.84
C PHE A 176 -14.57 8.95 6.43
N VAL A 177 -14.58 7.97 5.48
CA VAL A 177 -14.22 8.24 4.07
C VAL A 177 -15.22 9.19 3.41
N GLU A 178 -16.53 9.05 3.68
CA GLU A 178 -17.55 9.96 3.17
C GLU A 178 -17.37 11.39 3.73
N GLU A 179 -17.04 11.52 5.00
CA GLU A 179 -16.73 12.80 5.64
C GLU A 179 -15.47 13.44 5.04
N LEU A 180 -14.43 12.66 4.80
CA LEU A 180 -13.21 13.12 4.12
C LEU A 180 -13.47 13.59 2.67
N CYS A 181 -14.43 12.97 1.98
CA CYS A 181 -14.80 13.34 0.61
C CYS A 181 -15.82 14.48 0.55
N SER A 182 -16.45 14.86 1.68
CA SER A 182 -17.39 15.97 1.71
C SER A 182 -16.67 17.31 1.67
N ALA A 183 -17.20 18.27 0.88
CA ALA A 183 -16.47 19.45 0.41
C ALA A 183 -16.10 20.51 1.49
N ASP A 184 -16.50 20.35 2.73
CA ASP A 184 -16.57 21.47 3.69
C ASP A 184 -15.55 21.49 4.86
N GLY A 185 -14.48 20.73 4.83
CA GLY A 185 -13.51 21.02 5.87
C GLY A 185 -12.49 19.98 6.29
N LEU A 186 -12.52 18.79 5.72
CA LEU A 186 -11.61 17.71 6.14
C LEU A 186 -10.41 17.50 5.20
N LYS A 187 -10.09 18.52 4.35
CA LYS A 187 -8.93 18.41 3.44
C LYS A 187 -7.62 18.25 4.21
N ASP A 188 -7.48 18.96 5.31
CA ASP A 188 -6.25 18.93 6.11
C ASP A 188 -6.12 17.59 6.87
N GLU A 189 -7.23 17.06 7.38
CA GLU A 189 -7.24 15.77 8.07
C GLU A 189 -6.99 14.61 7.09
N LEU A 190 -7.58 14.68 5.88
CA LEU A 190 -7.30 13.71 4.82
C LEU A 190 -5.84 13.77 4.38
N LEU A 191 -5.31 14.98 4.19
CA LEU A 191 -3.92 15.18 3.80
C LEU A 191 -2.98 14.61 4.86
N SER A 192 -3.20 14.96 6.13
CA SER A 192 -2.42 14.43 7.26
C SER A 192 -2.49 12.90 7.36
N GLU A 193 -3.64 12.32 7.03
CA GLU A 193 -3.79 10.87 7.03
C GLU A 193 -3.03 10.22 5.88
N ILE A 194 -3.08 10.81 4.67
CA ILE A 194 -2.31 10.36 3.51
C ILE A 194 -0.81 10.46 3.79
N GLU A 195 -0.37 11.58 4.32
CA GLU A 195 1.02 11.84 4.70
C GLU A 195 1.52 10.81 5.71
N ARG A 196 0.70 10.51 6.72
CA ARG A 196 1.02 9.50 7.72
C ARG A 196 1.14 8.10 7.10
N VAL A 197 0.21 7.70 6.22
CA VAL A 197 0.25 6.40 5.53
C VAL A 197 1.49 6.29 4.66
N ILE A 198 1.83 7.36 3.93
CA ILE A 198 3.05 7.40 3.11
C ILE A 198 4.29 7.25 4.00
N PHE A 199 4.36 8.00 5.10
CA PHE A 199 5.46 7.94 6.05
C PHE A 199 5.62 6.54 6.66
N GLU A 200 4.53 5.93 7.11
CA GLU A 200 4.53 4.58 7.68
C GLU A 200 4.91 3.49 6.65
N ALA A 201 4.65 3.71 5.37
CA ALA A 201 5.04 2.80 4.30
C ALA A 201 6.56 2.75 4.06
N HIS A 202 7.30 3.79 4.47
CA HIS A 202 8.76 3.81 4.41
C HIS A 202 9.35 3.00 5.57
N SER A 203 10.39 2.21 5.26
CA SER A 203 11.16 1.52 6.30
C SER A 203 11.89 2.52 7.21
N THR A 204 12.29 2.10 8.42
CA THR A 204 13.01 2.96 9.36
C THR A 204 14.30 3.53 8.75
N LEU A 205 14.96 2.78 7.87
CA LEU A 205 16.16 3.22 7.17
C LEU A 205 15.87 4.31 6.12
N GLU A 206 14.71 4.23 5.47
CA GLU A 206 14.30 5.19 4.43
C GLU A 206 13.73 6.48 5.01
N ARG A 207 13.44 6.51 6.30
CA ARG A 207 12.92 7.71 6.99
C ARG A 207 14.02 8.72 7.35
N ASP A 208 15.29 8.37 7.16
CA ASP A 208 16.46 9.24 7.39
C ASP A 208 16.46 9.91 8.79
N GLY A 209 15.83 9.28 9.79
CA GLY A 209 15.68 9.81 11.14
C GLY A 209 14.48 10.74 11.34
N ALA A 210 13.69 11.00 10.31
CA ALA A 210 12.48 11.80 10.39
C ALA A 210 11.43 11.17 11.32
N THR A 211 10.68 11.99 12.02
CA THR A 211 9.60 11.59 12.93
C THR A 211 8.22 11.61 12.27
N ASP A 212 8.06 12.40 11.20
CA ASP A 212 6.85 12.51 10.43
C ASP A 212 7.12 12.72 8.93
N PHE A 213 6.04 12.78 8.12
CA PHE A 213 6.15 12.96 6.68
C PHE A 213 6.69 14.34 6.28
N GLY A 214 6.33 15.39 7.01
CA GLY A 214 6.78 16.75 6.74
C GLY A 214 8.29 16.86 6.88
N GLU A 215 8.83 16.35 7.99
CA GLU A 215 10.28 16.30 8.23
C GLU A 215 11.01 15.44 7.18
N LEU A 216 10.45 14.29 6.81
CA LEU A 216 11.02 13.45 5.75
C LEU A 216 11.05 14.18 4.40
N LEU A 217 9.96 14.87 4.07
CA LEU A 217 9.87 15.66 2.84
C LEU A 217 10.89 16.79 2.83
N GLU A 218 11.06 17.48 3.95
CA GLU A 218 12.03 18.55 4.11
C GLU A 218 13.45 18.04 3.94
N LEU A 219 13.82 16.96 4.63
CA LEU A 219 15.15 16.34 4.50
C LEU A 219 15.47 15.93 3.05
N ARG A 220 14.49 15.38 2.33
CA ARG A 220 14.69 14.95 0.94
C ARG A 220 14.67 16.08 -0.09
N THR A 221 14.05 17.20 0.23
CA THR A 221 13.95 18.33 -0.71
C THR A 221 14.98 19.42 -0.47
N ILE A 222 15.64 19.45 0.69
CA ILE A 222 16.59 20.51 1.03
C ILE A 222 17.70 20.66 0.00
N VAL A 223 18.32 19.58 -0.45
CA VAL A 223 19.40 19.60 -1.45
C VAL A 223 18.90 20.11 -2.81
N LEU A 224 17.67 19.77 -3.18
CA LEU A 224 17.07 20.22 -4.43
C LEU A 224 16.72 21.71 -4.36
N ARG A 225 16.24 22.18 -3.22
CA ARG A 225 15.97 23.62 -2.98
C ARG A 225 17.26 24.42 -3.03
N ASP A 226 18.30 24.00 -2.31
CA ASP A 226 19.60 24.68 -2.29
C ASP A 226 20.25 24.71 -3.68
N ASN A 227 20.08 23.69 -4.48
CA ASN A 227 20.57 23.69 -5.86
C ASN A 227 19.79 24.68 -6.73
N ARG A 228 18.45 24.66 -6.62
CA ARG A 228 17.58 25.60 -7.34
C ARG A 228 17.92 27.05 -6.99
N ASP A 229 18.05 27.35 -5.71
CA ASP A 229 18.32 28.71 -5.24
C ASP A 229 19.69 29.19 -5.75
N ARG A 230 20.72 28.32 -5.80
CA ARG A 230 22.02 28.61 -6.42
C ARG A 230 21.91 28.84 -7.93
N ASP A 231 21.10 28.04 -8.62
CA ASP A 231 20.90 28.21 -10.07
C ASP A 231 20.14 29.50 -10.37
N GLU A 232 19.13 29.87 -9.56
CA GLU A 232 18.42 31.16 -9.68
C GLU A 232 19.38 32.37 -9.48
N GLU A 233 20.24 32.34 -8.47
CA GLU A 233 21.23 33.36 -8.20
C GLU A 233 22.27 33.48 -9.35
N ALA A 234 22.69 32.34 -9.91
CA ALA A 234 23.57 32.31 -11.06
C ALA A 234 22.91 32.91 -12.31
N ILE A 235 21.64 32.62 -12.56
CA ILE A 235 20.85 33.18 -13.66
C ILE A 235 20.72 34.70 -13.52
N GLU A 236 20.43 35.19 -12.31
CA GLU A 236 20.33 36.63 -12.03
C GLU A 236 21.66 37.32 -12.31
N THR A 237 22.77 36.80 -11.78
CA THR A 237 24.12 37.30 -12.00
C THR A 237 24.49 37.35 -13.49
N LEU A 238 24.21 36.29 -14.23
CA LEU A 238 24.46 36.23 -15.68
C LEU A 238 23.58 37.22 -16.46
N SER A 239 22.33 37.37 -16.04
CA SER A 239 21.40 38.33 -16.67
C SER A 239 21.89 39.78 -16.52
N ASP A 240 22.39 40.14 -15.34
CA ASP A 240 22.96 41.44 -15.06
C ASP A 240 24.23 41.67 -15.90
N GLN A 241 25.11 40.67 -15.99
CA GLN A 241 26.32 40.77 -16.85
C GLN A 241 25.93 40.97 -18.31
N ILE A 242 24.96 40.23 -18.82
CA ILE A 242 24.48 40.41 -20.20
C ILE A 242 23.90 41.81 -20.40
N GLY A 243 23.16 42.33 -19.40
CA GLY A 243 22.63 43.70 -19.43
C GLY A 243 23.74 44.73 -19.58
N LEU A 244 24.76 44.63 -18.73
CA LEU A 244 25.93 45.52 -18.76
C LEU A 244 26.71 45.47 -20.09
N GLU A 245 26.89 44.27 -20.65
CA GLU A 245 27.58 44.10 -21.92
C GLU A 245 26.75 44.66 -23.11
N ARG A 246 25.44 44.52 -23.08
CA ARG A 246 24.56 45.14 -24.09
C ARG A 246 24.57 46.66 -24.02
N GLU A 247 24.60 47.24 -22.83
CA GLU A 247 24.73 48.69 -22.66
C GLU A 247 26.06 49.21 -23.23
N LYS A 248 27.20 48.54 -22.97
CA LYS A 248 28.50 48.89 -23.54
C LYS A 248 28.49 48.83 -25.08
N GLN A 249 27.84 47.79 -25.66
CA GLN A 249 27.73 47.68 -27.11
C GLN A 249 26.86 48.76 -27.74
N SER A 250 25.88 49.28 -27.02
CA SER A 250 24.99 50.35 -27.51
C SER A 250 25.63 51.76 -27.47
N GLN A 251 26.77 51.90 -26.79
CA GLN A 251 27.53 53.19 -26.68
C GLN A 251 28.66 53.32 -27.68
N ILE A 252 28.85 52.31 -28.54
CA ILE A 252 29.83 52.30 -29.63
C ILE A 252 29.09 52.60 -30.95
#